data_95486fb19efae72584ff621fb9f3d087
#
_entry.id   95486fb19efae72584ff621fb9f3d087
#
_cell.length_a   1.000
_cell.length_b   1.000
_cell.length_c   1.000
_cell.angle_alpha   90.00
_cell.angle_beta   90.00
_cell.angle_gamma   90.00
#
_symmetry.space_group_name_H-M   'P 1'
#
loop_
_entity.id
_entity.type
_entity.pdbx_description
1 polymer ?
#
loop_
_entity_poly.entity_id
_entity_poly.type
_entity_poly.pdbx_seq_one_letter_code
_entity_poly.pdbx_strand_id
1 'polypeptide(L)'
;MKRAVFVLTVLVLLAQTTASQIGSAPKKTPADPRVRVALEQLGYKYELTEDNEYRLFPIETEPAGTDPNGKPTYRSQLVYVNSATEPYGSLEIREVWSPAFYSTGPLSAALANRLLRENNSVKFGAWRVEVQQPSGKYLAMFAAQIAADSDSEALRLAIKSVMLIADRMEKELTGKDDY
;
A
#
# COMPACT_ATOMS: atom_id res chain seq x y z
N MET A 1 -17.29 68.29 -47.46
CA MET A 1 -16.60 66.96 -47.61
C MET A 1 -15.71 66.77 -46.39
N LYS A 2 -16.18 65.98 -45.42
CA LYS A 2 -15.42 65.67 -44.17
C LYS A 2 -14.82 64.26 -44.29
N ARG A 3 -13.52 64.19 -44.31
CA ARG A 3 -12.79 62.89 -44.32
C ARG A 3 -12.66 62.39 -42.89
N ALA A 4 -13.27 61.23 -42.62
CA ALA A 4 -13.08 60.48 -41.37
C ALA A 4 -11.79 59.65 -41.47
N VAL A 5 -10.88 59.85 -40.51
CA VAL A 5 -9.67 59.05 -40.36
C VAL A 5 -10.02 57.93 -39.38
N PHE A 6 -9.97 56.69 -39.85
CA PHE A 6 -10.11 55.47 -39.01
C PHE A 6 -8.74 55.12 -38.43
N VAL A 7 -8.59 55.25 -37.12
CA VAL A 7 -7.41 54.77 -36.39
C VAL A 7 -7.66 53.34 -36.03
N LEU A 8 -6.90 52.43 -36.65
CA LEU A 8 -6.92 50.97 -36.35
C LEU A 8 -5.97 50.69 -35.17
N THR A 9 -6.53 50.50 -34.00
CA THR A 9 -5.75 50.09 -32.81
C THR A 9 -5.51 48.59 -32.85
N VAL A 10 -4.28 48.19 -33.16
CA VAL A 10 -3.86 46.78 -33.09
C VAL A 10 -3.58 46.43 -31.64
N LEU A 11 -4.42 45.58 -31.07
CA LEU A 11 -4.24 45.01 -29.72
C LEU A 11 -3.29 43.81 -29.83
N VAL A 12 -2.03 44.00 -29.43
CA VAL A 12 -1.07 42.91 -29.33
C VAL A 12 -1.34 42.12 -28.04
N LEU A 13 -1.95 40.95 -28.15
CA LEU A 13 -2.06 39.99 -27.05
C LEU A 13 -0.67 39.35 -26.83
N LEU A 14 0.00 39.76 -25.78
CA LEU A 14 1.17 39.03 -25.24
C LEU A 14 0.68 37.73 -24.60
N ALA A 15 0.82 36.61 -25.32
CA ALA A 15 0.66 35.28 -24.75
C ALA A 15 1.82 35.05 -23.77
N GLN A 16 1.54 35.14 -22.47
CA GLN A 16 2.48 34.68 -21.44
C GLN A 16 2.49 33.15 -21.46
N THR A 17 3.52 32.59 -22.06
CA THR A 17 3.85 31.15 -21.87
C THR A 17 4.31 30.97 -20.44
N THR A 18 3.40 30.53 -19.58
CA THR A 18 3.79 29.97 -18.27
C THR A 18 4.63 28.74 -18.54
N ALA A 19 5.94 28.90 -18.41
CA ALA A 19 6.83 27.73 -18.33
C ALA A 19 6.38 26.89 -17.13
N SER A 20 5.74 25.74 -17.41
CA SER A 20 5.48 24.73 -16.41
C SER A 20 6.84 24.34 -15.81
N GLN A 21 7.04 24.69 -14.54
CA GLN A 21 8.19 24.18 -13.80
C GLN A 21 8.12 22.66 -13.89
N ILE A 22 9.11 22.07 -14.57
CA ILE A 22 9.37 20.63 -14.53
C ILE A 22 9.58 20.33 -13.06
N GLY A 23 8.58 19.68 -12.45
CA GLY A 23 8.61 19.35 -11.03
C GLY A 23 9.90 18.59 -10.72
N SER A 24 10.67 19.11 -9.78
CA SER A 24 11.73 18.35 -9.15
C SER A 24 11.13 17.02 -8.70
N ALA A 25 11.81 15.90 -9.01
CA ALA A 25 11.40 14.58 -8.56
C ALA A 25 11.01 14.63 -7.07
N PRO A 26 9.89 14.02 -6.67
CA PRO A 26 9.43 14.09 -5.29
C PRO A 26 10.59 13.65 -4.37
N LYS A 27 10.95 14.52 -3.43
CA LYS A 27 12.02 14.26 -2.48
C LYS A 27 11.58 13.03 -1.67
N LYS A 28 12.28 11.91 -1.82
CA LYS A 28 11.99 10.70 -1.03
C LYS A 28 11.98 11.07 0.45
N THR A 29 10.85 10.88 1.10
CA THR A 29 10.74 11.07 2.55
C THR A 29 11.61 10.01 3.22
N PRO A 30 12.46 10.36 4.20
CA PRO A 30 13.22 9.37 4.96
C PRO A 30 12.27 8.36 5.62
N ALA A 31 12.74 7.12 5.79
CA ALA A 31 12.00 6.10 6.51
C ALA A 31 11.72 6.55 7.95
N ASP A 32 10.47 6.38 8.41
CA ASP A 32 10.05 6.82 9.75
C ASP A 32 10.73 6.00 10.84
N PRO A 33 11.58 6.59 11.72
CA PRO A 33 12.28 5.87 12.75
C PRO A 33 11.35 5.27 13.82
N ARG A 34 10.12 5.75 13.97
CA ARG A 34 9.12 5.20 14.91
C ARG A 34 8.81 3.75 14.56
N VAL A 35 8.65 3.45 13.25
CA VAL A 35 8.43 2.08 12.77
C VAL A 35 9.63 1.20 13.09
N ARG A 36 10.84 1.67 12.78
CA ARG A 36 12.07 0.93 13.06
C ARG A 36 12.15 0.51 14.52
N VAL A 37 11.99 1.48 15.43
CA VAL A 37 12.05 1.22 16.88
C VAL A 37 11.01 0.20 17.31
N ALA A 38 9.76 0.31 16.82
CA ALA A 38 8.70 -0.64 17.16
C ALA A 38 8.98 -2.05 16.63
N LEU A 39 9.45 -2.17 15.37
CA LEU A 39 9.79 -3.49 14.79
C LEU A 39 10.96 -4.15 15.51
N GLU A 40 11.99 -3.40 15.87
CA GLU A 40 13.13 -3.89 16.65
C GLU A 40 12.69 -4.38 18.06
N GLN A 41 11.82 -3.63 18.74
CA GLN A 41 11.23 -4.04 20.02
C GLN A 41 10.43 -5.34 19.92
N LEU A 42 9.73 -5.54 18.79
CA LEU A 42 8.94 -6.73 18.52
C LEU A 42 9.76 -7.92 18.00
N GLY A 43 11.04 -7.70 17.68
CA GLY A 43 11.93 -8.73 17.13
C GLY A 43 11.68 -9.06 15.66
N TYR A 44 10.93 -8.25 14.92
CA TYR A 44 10.73 -8.46 13.49
C TYR A 44 11.98 -8.09 12.70
N LYS A 45 12.32 -8.95 11.73
CA LYS A 45 13.34 -8.65 10.71
C LYS A 45 12.67 -7.94 9.55
N TYR A 46 13.32 -6.94 9.02
CA TYR A 46 12.79 -6.13 7.91
C TYR A 46 13.92 -5.65 6.99
N GLU A 47 13.53 -5.18 5.84
CA GLU A 47 14.35 -4.36 4.95
C GLU A 47 13.57 -3.13 4.52
N LEU A 48 14.27 -2.10 4.06
CA LEU A 48 13.64 -0.93 3.45
C LEU A 48 13.53 -1.13 1.95
N THR A 49 12.33 -0.90 1.41
CA THR A 49 12.11 -0.85 -0.03
C THR A 49 12.68 0.44 -0.64
N GLU A 50 12.71 0.52 -1.96
CA GLU A 50 13.12 1.74 -2.66
C GLU A 50 12.22 2.95 -2.31
N ASP A 51 10.99 2.71 -1.90
CA ASP A 51 10.02 3.74 -1.49
C ASP A 51 10.07 4.04 0.00
N ASN A 52 11.09 3.50 0.70
CA ASN A 52 11.28 3.62 2.16
C ASN A 52 10.16 3.00 3.00
N GLU A 53 9.43 2.01 2.48
CA GLU A 53 8.54 1.19 3.26
C GLU A 53 9.32 0.09 4.00
N TYR A 54 8.87 -0.30 5.17
CA TYR A 54 9.41 -1.43 5.90
C TYR A 54 8.75 -2.73 5.40
N ARG A 55 9.50 -3.51 4.63
CA ARG A 55 9.09 -4.85 4.21
C ARG A 55 9.62 -5.87 5.23
N LEU A 56 8.72 -6.53 5.95
CA LEU A 56 9.09 -7.58 6.88
C LEU A 56 9.50 -8.84 6.09
N PHE A 57 10.51 -9.56 6.60
CA PHE A 57 10.78 -10.89 6.07
C PHE A 57 9.56 -11.78 6.28
N PRO A 58 9.35 -12.80 5.39
CA PRO A 58 8.18 -13.65 5.51
C PRO A 58 8.02 -14.20 6.93
N ILE A 59 6.81 -14.04 7.46
CA ILE A 59 6.46 -14.45 8.82
C ILE A 59 5.68 -15.76 8.72
N GLU A 60 6.10 -16.78 9.46
CA GLU A 60 5.38 -18.06 9.52
C GLU A 60 3.94 -17.88 10.03
N THR A 61 2.98 -18.48 9.33
CA THR A 61 1.54 -18.37 9.62
C THR A 61 0.98 -19.67 10.18
N GLU A 62 0.81 -20.69 9.35
CA GLU A 62 0.21 -21.96 9.73
C GLU A 62 1.07 -23.15 9.27
N PRO A 63 0.96 -24.32 9.93
CA PRO A 63 1.62 -25.52 9.47
C PRO A 63 1.21 -25.89 8.03
N ALA A 64 2.20 -26.16 7.18
CA ALA A 64 2.01 -26.55 5.78
C ALA A 64 2.27 -28.06 5.56
N GLY A 65 2.94 -28.71 6.48
CA GLY A 65 3.27 -30.15 6.38
C GLY A 65 4.66 -30.44 6.93
N THR A 66 5.36 -31.37 6.28
CA THR A 66 6.74 -31.72 6.60
C THR A 66 7.56 -31.78 5.31
N ASP A 67 8.81 -31.41 5.40
CA ASP A 67 9.76 -31.57 4.30
C ASP A 67 10.16 -33.07 4.12
N PRO A 68 10.94 -33.42 3.08
CA PRO A 68 11.40 -34.80 2.85
C PRO A 68 12.23 -35.42 4.01
N ASN A 69 12.78 -34.56 4.89
CA ASN A 69 13.54 -34.98 6.06
C ASN A 69 12.67 -35.10 7.33
N GLY A 70 11.35 -34.90 7.22
CA GLY A 70 10.41 -34.95 8.33
C GLY A 70 10.37 -33.69 9.19
N LYS A 71 11.02 -32.58 8.77
CA LYS A 71 10.97 -31.30 9.49
C LYS A 71 9.67 -30.57 9.18
N PRO A 72 8.97 -30.03 10.20
CA PRO A 72 7.77 -29.21 9.97
C PRO A 72 8.05 -28.04 9.03
N THR A 73 7.15 -27.83 8.09
CA THR A 73 7.11 -26.65 7.21
C THR A 73 5.90 -25.80 7.57
N TYR A 74 6.03 -24.52 7.33
CA TYR A 74 4.98 -23.53 7.61
C TYR A 74 4.72 -22.72 6.37
N ARG A 75 3.49 -22.26 6.19
CA ARG A 75 3.20 -21.18 5.29
C ARG A 75 3.81 -19.91 5.82
N SER A 76 4.05 -18.96 4.96
CA SER A 76 4.61 -17.67 5.33
C SER A 76 3.86 -16.52 4.67
N GLN A 77 4.06 -15.30 5.16
CA GLN A 77 3.41 -14.15 4.58
C GLN A 77 4.28 -12.91 4.69
N LEU A 78 4.31 -12.12 3.63
CA LEU A 78 4.93 -10.80 3.59
C LEU A 78 4.02 -9.76 4.23
N VAL A 79 4.62 -8.82 4.95
CA VAL A 79 3.91 -7.66 5.50
C VAL A 79 4.72 -6.40 5.20
N TYR A 80 4.02 -5.33 4.89
CA TYR A 80 4.59 -4.01 4.68
C TYR A 80 4.03 -3.03 5.73
N VAL A 81 4.91 -2.19 6.24
CA VAL A 81 4.56 -1.09 7.12
C VAL A 81 5.02 0.21 6.46
N ASN A 82 4.07 1.06 6.08
CA ASN A 82 4.39 2.29 5.39
C ASN A 82 5.14 3.26 6.31
N SER A 83 6.22 3.87 5.81
CA SER A 83 6.86 4.99 6.49
C SER A 83 6.06 6.27 6.35
N ALA A 84 5.49 6.49 5.18
CA ALA A 84 4.62 7.63 4.93
C ALA A 84 3.37 7.55 5.81
N THR A 85 2.94 8.71 6.27
CA THR A 85 1.71 8.88 7.05
C THR A 85 0.80 9.87 6.36
N GLU A 86 -0.50 9.73 6.59
CA GLU A 86 -1.51 10.65 6.08
C GLU A 86 -2.19 11.38 7.24
N PRO A 87 -2.39 12.71 7.16
CA PRO A 87 -3.10 13.45 8.18
C PRO A 87 -4.61 13.15 8.12
N TYR A 88 -5.21 12.89 9.27
CA TYR A 88 -6.65 12.77 9.42
C TYR A 88 -7.10 13.59 10.66
N GLY A 89 -7.49 14.84 10.44
CA GLY A 89 -7.74 15.79 11.51
C GLY A 89 -6.48 16.06 12.34
N SER A 90 -6.50 15.69 13.62
CA SER A 90 -5.34 15.79 14.53
C SER A 90 -4.48 14.53 14.57
N LEU A 91 -4.84 13.49 13.83
CA LEU A 91 -4.12 12.21 13.80
C LEU A 91 -3.22 12.13 12.58
N GLU A 92 -2.11 11.43 12.71
CA GLU A 92 -1.36 10.85 11.60
C GLU A 92 -1.74 9.37 11.49
N ILE A 93 -2.13 8.95 10.29
CA ILE A 93 -2.52 7.57 10.01
C ILE A 93 -1.41 6.86 9.26
N ARG A 94 -1.04 5.67 9.70
CA ARG A 94 -0.09 4.77 9.07
C ARG A 94 -0.80 3.54 8.58
N GLU A 95 -0.44 3.08 7.39
CA GLU A 95 -0.95 1.84 6.83
C GLU A 95 0.02 0.68 7.08
N VAL A 96 -0.56 -0.47 7.40
CA VAL A 96 0.09 -1.79 7.45
C VAL A 96 -0.68 -2.69 6.50
N TRP A 97 0.00 -3.38 5.60
CA TRP A 97 -0.69 -4.18 4.58
C TRP A 97 0.07 -5.45 4.22
N SER A 98 -0.66 -6.39 3.61
CA SER A 98 -0.13 -7.67 3.18
C SER A 98 -0.75 -8.06 1.84
N PRO A 99 0.04 -8.48 0.84
CA PRO A 99 -0.47 -8.95 -0.45
C PRO A 99 -1.19 -10.27 -0.29
N ALA A 100 -2.16 -10.57 -1.18
CA ALA A 100 -2.80 -11.87 -1.23
C ALA A 100 -2.74 -12.49 -2.63
N PHE A 101 -2.95 -11.71 -3.68
CA PHE A 101 -2.81 -12.22 -5.04
C PHE A 101 -2.75 -11.09 -6.07
N TYR A 102 -2.19 -11.41 -7.25
CA TYR A 102 -2.23 -10.56 -8.43
C TYR A 102 -3.22 -11.08 -9.47
N SER A 103 -3.90 -10.14 -10.13
CA SER A 103 -4.69 -10.39 -11.32
C SER A 103 -4.15 -9.57 -12.50
N THR A 104 -4.20 -10.14 -13.70
CA THR A 104 -3.79 -9.44 -14.94
C THR A 104 -4.82 -8.43 -15.45
N GLY A 105 -6.02 -8.42 -14.85
CA GLY A 105 -7.10 -7.50 -15.16
C GLY A 105 -7.98 -7.24 -13.94
N PRO A 106 -9.04 -6.45 -14.08
CA PRO A 106 -9.99 -6.17 -13.01
C PRO A 106 -10.52 -7.46 -12.39
N LEU A 107 -10.73 -7.46 -11.08
CA LEU A 107 -11.34 -8.60 -10.40
C LEU A 107 -12.76 -8.84 -10.94
N SER A 108 -13.15 -10.11 -11.04
CA SER A 108 -14.54 -10.43 -11.35
C SER A 108 -15.48 -9.83 -10.29
N ALA A 109 -16.71 -9.46 -10.69
CA ALA A 109 -17.69 -8.92 -9.76
C ALA A 109 -17.98 -9.88 -8.59
N ALA A 110 -17.96 -11.19 -8.84
CA ALA A 110 -18.15 -12.21 -7.80
C ALA A 110 -17.02 -12.14 -6.74
N LEU A 111 -15.76 -12.06 -7.18
CA LEU A 111 -14.62 -11.98 -6.29
C LEU A 111 -14.59 -10.65 -5.54
N ALA A 112 -14.79 -9.53 -6.24
CA ALA A 112 -14.85 -8.21 -5.59
C ALA A 112 -15.94 -8.15 -4.51
N ASN A 113 -17.14 -8.66 -4.80
CA ASN A 113 -18.23 -8.74 -3.83
C ASN A 113 -17.91 -9.70 -2.66
N ARG A 114 -17.14 -10.77 -2.89
CA ARG A 114 -16.67 -11.64 -1.83
C ARG A 114 -15.76 -10.88 -0.86
N LEU A 115 -14.74 -10.19 -1.38
CA LEU A 115 -13.81 -9.39 -0.57
C LEU A 115 -14.52 -8.29 0.22
N LEU A 116 -15.46 -7.57 -0.42
CA LEU A 116 -16.27 -6.53 0.25
C LEU A 116 -17.14 -7.11 1.38
N ARG A 117 -17.75 -8.28 1.17
CA ARG A 117 -18.53 -8.93 2.23
C ARG A 117 -17.65 -9.41 3.38
N GLU A 118 -16.43 -9.86 3.09
CA GLU A 118 -15.50 -10.27 4.12
C GLU A 118 -15.09 -9.09 5.03
N ASN A 119 -15.02 -7.87 4.49
CA ASN A 119 -14.79 -6.66 5.30
C ASN A 119 -15.82 -6.49 6.42
N ASN A 120 -17.04 -6.99 6.29
CA ASN A 120 -18.04 -6.95 7.36
C ASN A 120 -17.75 -7.95 8.49
N SER A 121 -16.97 -8.99 8.22
CA SER A 121 -16.67 -10.05 9.21
C SER A 121 -15.37 -9.80 9.96
N VAL A 122 -14.50 -8.93 9.45
CA VAL A 122 -13.25 -8.56 10.09
C VAL A 122 -13.46 -7.33 10.97
N LYS A 123 -12.74 -7.29 12.10
CA LYS A 123 -12.84 -6.17 13.05
C LYS A 123 -11.84 -5.07 12.80
N PHE A 124 -10.77 -5.37 12.06
CA PHE A 124 -9.65 -4.47 11.89
C PHE A 124 -9.03 -4.65 10.50
N GLY A 125 -9.02 -3.58 9.72
CA GLY A 125 -8.56 -3.58 8.34
C GLY A 125 -9.67 -3.85 7.30
N ALA A 126 -9.29 -3.83 6.04
CA ALA A 126 -10.18 -4.08 4.91
C ALA A 126 -9.42 -4.58 3.68
N TRP A 127 -10.11 -5.32 2.83
CA TRP A 127 -9.65 -5.66 1.50
C TRP A 127 -9.60 -4.42 0.60
N ARG A 128 -8.49 -4.27 -0.10
CA ARG A 128 -8.24 -3.24 -1.10
C ARG A 128 -7.70 -3.86 -2.37
N VAL A 129 -7.89 -3.15 -3.48
CA VAL A 129 -7.33 -3.53 -4.77
C VAL A 129 -6.62 -2.31 -5.34
N GLU A 130 -5.36 -2.48 -5.73
CA GLU A 130 -4.55 -1.44 -6.33
C GLU A 130 -4.04 -1.86 -7.70
N VAL A 131 -3.92 -0.89 -8.61
CA VAL A 131 -3.30 -1.12 -9.92
C VAL A 131 -1.82 -0.78 -9.84
N GLN A 132 -1.00 -1.80 -9.96
CA GLN A 132 0.45 -1.66 -9.86
C GLN A 132 1.04 -1.08 -11.15
N GLN A 133 1.74 0.03 -11.05
CA GLN A 133 2.45 0.65 -12.17
C GLN A 133 3.91 0.16 -12.20
N PRO A 134 4.52 -0.03 -13.38
CA PRO A 134 3.95 0.10 -14.74
C PRO A 134 3.28 -1.17 -15.27
N SER A 135 3.17 -2.24 -14.47
CA SER A 135 2.72 -3.56 -14.94
C SER A 135 1.24 -3.62 -15.31
N GLY A 136 0.41 -2.69 -14.81
CA GLY A 136 -1.04 -2.71 -14.97
C GLY A 136 -1.75 -3.87 -14.26
N LYS A 137 -1.03 -4.67 -13.46
CA LYS A 137 -1.61 -5.76 -12.67
C LYS A 137 -2.41 -5.21 -11.49
N TYR A 138 -3.45 -5.92 -11.13
CA TYR A 138 -4.28 -5.63 -9.96
C TYR A 138 -3.75 -6.45 -8.78
N LEU A 139 -3.33 -5.76 -7.73
CA LEU A 139 -2.94 -6.39 -6.47
C LEU A 139 -4.12 -6.33 -5.51
N ALA A 140 -4.63 -7.48 -5.10
CA ALA A 140 -5.52 -7.56 -3.95
C ALA A 140 -4.68 -7.73 -2.68
N MET A 141 -4.91 -6.85 -1.71
CA MET A 141 -4.21 -6.80 -0.44
C MET A 141 -5.18 -6.61 0.70
N PHE A 142 -4.82 -7.06 1.88
CA PHE A 142 -5.51 -6.70 3.11
C PHE A 142 -4.72 -5.63 3.84
N ALA A 143 -5.35 -4.51 4.16
CA ALA A 143 -4.71 -3.35 4.75
C ALA A 143 -5.43 -2.91 6.04
N ALA A 144 -4.65 -2.47 7.02
CA ALA A 144 -5.13 -1.90 8.26
C ALA A 144 -4.50 -0.53 8.48
N GLN A 145 -5.25 0.38 9.07
CA GLN A 145 -4.78 1.72 9.39
C GLN A 145 -4.71 1.89 10.90
N ILE A 146 -3.58 2.40 11.40
CA ILE A 146 -3.34 2.70 12.81
C ILE A 146 -2.89 4.16 12.95
N ALA A 147 -3.03 4.73 14.14
CA ALA A 147 -2.39 5.99 14.44
C ALA A 147 -0.85 5.80 14.39
N ALA A 148 -0.15 6.74 13.76
CA ALA A 148 1.30 6.59 13.50
C ALA A 148 2.15 6.67 14.78
N ASP A 149 1.59 7.23 15.85
CA ASP A 149 2.15 7.31 17.19
C ASP A 149 1.68 6.17 18.14
N SER A 150 0.97 5.17 17.58
CA SER A 150 0.58 3.98 18.34
C SER A 150 1.80 3.24 18.90
N ASP A 151 1.59 2.57 20.02
CA ASP A 151 2.62 1.71 20.61
C ASP A 151 2.95 0.49 19.76
N SER A 152 4.01 -0.21 20.13
CA SER A 152 4.46 -1.42 19.42
C SER A 152 3.42 -2.54 19.46
N GLU A 153 2.58 -2.61 20.49
CA GLU A 153 1.52 -3.62 20.59
C GLU A 153 0.43 -3.40 19.54
N ALA A 154 0.00 -2.15 19.33
CA ALA A 154 -0.96 -1.84 18.26
C ALA A 154 -0.39 -2.18 16.87
N LEU A 155 0.89 -1.89 16.64
CA LEU A 155 1.57 -2.28 15.40
C LEU A 155 1.62 -3.82 15.28
N ARG A 156 1.94 -4.55 16.34
CA ARG A 156 1.95 -6.02 16.34
C ARG A 156 0.59 -6.61 15.98
N LEU A 157 -0.49 -6.05 16.52
CA LEU A 157 -1.85 -6.49 16.21
C LEU A 157 -2.23 -6.20 14.76
N ALA A 158 -1.81 -5.04 14.23
CA ALA A 158 -2.01 -4.70 12.82
C ALA A 158 -1.28 -5.70 11.90
N ILE A 159 0.01 -5.94 12.14
CA ILE A 159 0.82 -6.92 11.41
C ILE A 159 0.13 -8.29 11.43
N LYS A 160 -0.25 -8.77 12.61
CA LYS A 160 -0.91 -10.07 12.75
C LYS A 160 -2.23 -10.15 11.99
N SER A 161 -3.04 -9.08 12.03
CA SER A 161 -4.33 -9.04 11.33
C SER A 161 -4.15 -9.14 9.82
N VAL A 162 -3.30 -8.27 9.23
CA VAL A 162 -3.12 -8.24 7.77
C VAL A 162 -2.49 -9.52 7.27
N MET A 163 -1.51 -10.06 7.99
CA MET A 163 -0.82 -11.29 7.66
C MET A 163 -1.77 -12.49 7.58
N LEU A 164 -2.52 -12.77 8.65
CA LEU A 164 -3.37 -13.98 8.72
C LEU A 164 -4.53 -13.94 7.73
N ILE A 165 -5.09 -12.74 7.47
CA ILE A 165 -6.22 -12.61 6.55
C ILE A 165 -5.75 -12.73 5.10
N ALA A 166 -4.60 -12.12 4.76
CA ALA A 166 -4.03 -12.21 3.42
C ALA A 166 -3.59 -13.64 3.08
N ASP A 167 -2.84 -14.30 3.98
CA ASP A 167 -2.40 -15.70 3.80
C ASP A 167 -3.58 -16.67 3.58
N ARG A 168 -4.63 -16.56 4.41
CA ARG A 168 -5.82 -17.39 4.22
C ARG A 168 -6.45 -17.18 2.84
N MET A 169 -6.58 -15.93 2.36
CA MET A 169 -7.17 -15.62 1.06
C MET A 169 -6.26 -16.09 -0.08
N GLU A 170 -4.95 -15.91 0.03
CA GLU A 170 -3.98 -16.44 -0.92
C GLU A 170 -4.14 -17.96 -1.07
N LYS A 171 -4.14 -18.68 0.05
CA LYS A 171 -4.34 -20.13 0.07
C LYS A 171 -5.63 -20.55 -0.60
N GLU A 172 -6.74 -19.88 -0.28
CA GLU A 172 -8.06 -20.21 -0.83
C GLU A 172 -8.18 -19.93 -2.34
N LEU A 173 -7.56 -18.87 -2.84
CA LEU A 173 -7.69 -18.45 -4.23
C LEU A 173 -6.64 -19.07 -5.14
N THR A 174 -5.43 -19.24 -4.66
CA THR A 174 -4.29 -19.67 -5.46
C THR A 174 -3.82 -21.08 -5.15
N GLY A 175 -4.04 -21.55 -3.92
CA GLY A 175 -3.47 -22.79 -3.41
C GLY A 175 -1.95 -22.72 -3.19
N LYS A 176 -1.35 -21.52 -3.35
CA LYS A 176 0.08 -21.29 -3.27
C LYS A 176 0.49 -20.59 -1.98
N ASP A 177 1.78 -20.37 -1.84
CA ASP A 177 2.47 -19.66 -0.78
C ASP A 177 3.55 -18.80 -1.46
N ASP A 178 3.10 -17.74 -2.13
CA ASP A 178 3.93 -16.90 -2.99
C ASP A 178 4.51 -15.69 -2.23
N TYR A 179 4.01 -15.43 -0.95
CA TYR A 179 4.37 -14.22 -0.19
C TYR A 179 4.99 -14.49 1.20
#